data_34d47c0719c3d458c31edd03bde65544
#
_entry.id   34d47c0719c3d458c31edd03bde65544
#
_cell.length_a   1.000
_cell.length_b   1.000
_cell.length_c   1.000
_cell.angle_alpha   90.00
_cell.angle_beta   90.00
_cell.angle_gamma   90.00
#
_symmetry.space_group_name_H-M   'P 1'
#
loop_
_entity.id
_entity.type
_entity.pdbx_description
1 polymer ?
#
loop_
_entity_poly.entity_id
_entity_poly.type
_entity_poly.pdbx_seq_one_letter_code
_entity_poly.pdbx_strand_id
1 'polypeptide(L)'
;MENFINNAPFALVLVCLVIGFVLLIKGADFFVEGSSSAAKRLHVPSIIIGLTIVAMGTSLPETAVSVSASLTGNNELAVSNVIGSNIFNLMVVIGVCAVLTTIEVAKETIKRDIPLSLICAGLLMVLGISGLGDKSGMMLGHLDGVILIGFFAGYIVYMVQIALKANREGKKVEIEGGSDEDIKLLSVPKSIVFIVGGAVAIAVGGDVTVDAVARIAGDLGMSQTLIGLTIVSIGTSLPELVTSIVAARKNEVDMALGNAIGSNIFNILMVLGIASAISPMAIITENIIDLCVLIVFTVCVWIFAGTKKKIGRVEGFCMVAFYAAYAIYIIIR
;
A
#
# COMPACT_ATOMS: atom_id res chain seq x y z
N MET A 1 8.29 9.12 -18.54
CA MET A 1 7.01 9.09 -19.25
C MET A 1 6.38 10.48 -19.19
N GLU A 2 6.52 11.17 -18.09
CA GLU A 2 6.00 12.52 -17.83
C GLU A 2 6.30 13.54 -18.96
N ASN A 3 7.56 13.70 -19.36
CA ASN A 3 7.94 14.63 -20.46
C ASN A 3 7.22 14.33 -21.79
N PHE A 4 6.93 13.07 -22.09
CA PHE A 4 6.18 12.68 -23.29
C PHE A 4 4.72 13.11 -23.18
N ILE A 5 4.07 12.80 -22.04
CA ILE A 5 2.66 13.11 -21.82
C ILE A 5 2.44 14.64 -21.75
N ASN A 6 3.36 15.36 -21.10
CA ASN A 6 3.27 16.82 -20.98
C ASN A 6 3.36 17.57 -22.31
N ASN A 7 4.06 16.99 -23.30
CA ASN A 7 4.19 17.58 -24.64
C ASN A 7 3.22 16.96 -25.66
N ALA A 8 2.41 15.99 -25.27
CA ALA A 8 1.50 15.28 -26.19
C ALA A 8 0.23 16.11 -26.48
N PRO A 9 -0.36 15.98 -27.70
CA PRO A 9 -1.69 16.51 -27.98
C PRO A 9 -2.73 15.91 -27.00
N PHE A 10 -3.74 16.70 -26.61
CA PHE A 10 -4.76 16.29 -25.63
C PHE A 10 -5.41 14.94 -25.97
N ALA A 11 -5.71 14.66 -27.25
CA ALA A 11 -6.26 13.39 -27.68
C ALA A 11 -5.33 12.20 -27.34
N LEU A 12 -4.00 12.41 -27.45
CA LEU A 12 -3.02 11.37 -27.12
C LEU A 12 -2.93 11.17 -25.60
N VAL A 13 -3.08 12.22 -24.80
CA VAL A 13 -3.15 12.14 -23.34
C VAL A 13 -4.34 11.27 -22.91
N LEU A 14 -5.51 11.44 -23.53
CA LEU A 14 -6.68 10.57 -23.28
C LEU A 14 -6.42 9.11 -23.66
N VAL A 15 -5.71 8.86 -24.76
CA VAL A 15 -5.30 7.50 -25.14
C VAL A 15 -4.35 6.91 -24.11
N CYS A 16 -3.35 7.69 -23.63
CA CYS A 16 -2.45 7.27 -22.57
C CYS A 16 -3.22 6.94 -21.28
N LEU A 17 -4.19 7.75 -20.90
CA LEU A 17 -5.05 7.51 -19.74
C LEU A 17 -5.79 6.17 -19.84
N VAL A 18 -6.40 5.89 -20.99
CA VAL A 18 -7.11 4.61 -21.23
C VAL A 18 -6.12 3.43 -21.17
N ILE A 19 -4.94 3.57 -21.79
CA ILE A 19 -3.89 2.54 -21.75
C ILE A 19 -3.42 2.32 -20.30
N GLY A 20 -3.20 3.39 -19.53
CA GLY A 20 -2.83 3.32 -18.14
C GLY A 20 -3.84 2.53 -17.31
N PHE A 21 -5.13 2.83 -17.43
CA PHE A 21 -6.18 2.07 -16.75
C PHE A 21 -6.25 0.61 -17.20
N VAL A 22 -6.09 0.32 -18.49
CA VAL A 22 -6.07 -1.07 -18.99
C VAL A 22 -4.89 -1.83 -18.40
N LEU A 23 -3.70 -1.22 -18.34
CA LEU A 23 -2.51 -1.83 -17.73
C LEU A 23 -2.69 -2.06 -16.23
N LEU A 24 -3.25 -1.10 -15.50
CA LEU A 24 -3.58 -1.24 -14.08
C LEU A 24 -4.52 -2.42 -13.84
N ILE A 25 -5.67 -2.45 -14.52
CA ILE A 25 -6.71 -3.45 -14.29
C ILE A 25 -6.24 -4.84 -14.72
N LYS A 26 -5.66 -4.96 -15.94
CA LYS A 26 -5.17 -6.25 -16.44
C LYS A 26 -3.92 -6.72 -15.72
N GLY A 27 -3.03 -5.79 -15.36
CA GLY A 27 -1.88 -6.07 -14.51
C GLY A 27 -2.32 -6.65 -13.16
N ALA A 28 -3.30 -6.01 -12.50
CA ALA A 28 -3.87 -6.51 -11.25
C ALA A 28 -4.56 -7.88 -11.41
N ASP A 29 -5.28 -8.10 -12.51
CA ASP A 29 -5.88 -9.41 -12.81
C ASP A 29 -4.82 -10.53 -12.84
N PHE A 30 -3.72 -10.33 -13.57
CA PHE A 30 -2.63 -11.31 -13.67
C PHE A 30 -1.88 -11.44 -12.34
N PHE A 31 -1.61 -10.33 -11.68
CA PHE A 31 -0.89 -10.30 -10.42
C PHE A 31 -1.61 -11.07 -9.32
N VAL A 32 -2.91 -10.83 -9.17
CA VAL A 32 -3.76 -11.54 -8.20
C VAL A 32 -3.87 -13.03 -8.57
N GLU A 33 -4.10 -13.37 -9.85
CA GLU A 33 -4.20 -14.76 -10.30
C GLU A 33 -2.90 -15.53 -10.06
N GLY A 34 -1.74 -14.93 -10.38
CA GLY A 34 -0.43 -15.50 -10.12
C GLY A 34 -0.17 -15.70 -8.63
N SER A 35 -0.50 -14.69 -7.81
CA SER A 35 -0.31 -14.69 -6.36
C SER A 35 -1.21 -15.71 -5.66
N SER A 36 -2.49 -15.79 -6.04
CA SER A 36 -3.43 -16.79 -5.51
C SER A 36 -3.00 -18.21 -5.88
N SER A 37 -2.52 -18.42 -7.11
CA SER A 37 -1.98 -19.72 -7.52
C SER A 37 -0.72 -20.10 -6.73
N ALA A 38 0.16 -19.14 -6.44
CA ALA A 38 1.34 -19.34 -5.62
C ALA A 38 0.94 -19.71 -4.17
N ALA A 39 -0.02 -18.98 -3.58
CA ALA A 39 -0.55 -19.25 -2.26
C ALA A 39 -1.06 -20.71 -2.13
N LYS A 40 -1.91 -21.14 -3.07
CA LYS A 40 -2.44 -22.52 -3.10
C LYS A 40 -1.36 -23.58 -3.26
N ARG A 41 -0.38 -23.36 -4.15
CA ARG A 41 0.72 -24.31 -4.35
C ARG A 41 1.63 -24.46 -3.14
N LEU A 42 1.89 -23.35 -2.47
CA LEU A 42 2.73 -23.31 -1.28
C LEU A 42 1.96 -23.71 -0.01
N HIS A 43 0.65 -23.97 -0.11
CA HIS A 43 -0.24 -24.22 1.05
C HIS A 43 -0.13 -23.10 2.10
N VAL A 44 -0.03 -21.85 1.63
CA VAL A 44 0.11 -20.65 2.45
C VAL A 44 -1.19 -19.86 2.39
N PRO A 45 -1.71 -19.34 3.52
CA PRO A 45 -2.89 -18.47 3.51
C PRO A 45 -2.72 -17.27 2.58
N SER A 46 -3.76 -16.90 1.83
CA SER A 46 -3.74 -15.77 0.88
C SER A 46 -3.37 -14.45 1.56
N ILE A 47 -3.73 -14.27 2.85
CA ILE A 47 -3.34 -13.10 3.65
C ILE A 47 -1.82 -12.95 3.73
N ILE A 48 -1.06 -14.02 3.88
CA ILE A 48 0.42 -13.97 3.97
C ILE A 48 1.01 -13.51 2.65
N ILE A 49 0.48 -13.99 1.53
CA ILE A 49 0.91 -13.53 0.19
C ILE A 49 0.54 -12.05 0.00
N GLY A 50 -0.65 -11.64 0.47
CA GLY A 50 -1.07 -10.23 0.49
C GLY A 50 -0.09 -9.36 1.29
N LEU A 51 0.22 -9.77 2.53
CA LEU A 51 1.14 -9.07 3.44
C LEU A 51 2.60 -9.02 2.95
N THR A 52 2.96 -9.80 1.93
CA THR A 52 4.35 -9.91 1.45
C THR A 52 4.46 -9.61 -0.04
N ILE A 53 4.25 -10.58 -0.90
CA ILE A 53 4.49 -10.47 -2.35
C ILE A 53 3.63 -9.38 -2.97
N VAL A 54 2.33 -9.33 -2.61
CA VAL A 54 1.41 -8.36 -3.21
C VAL A 54 1.73 -6.96 -2.70
N ALA A 55 1.88 -6.78 -1.39
CA ALA A 55 2.26 -5.49 -0.80
C ALA A 55 3.59 -4.96 -1.36
N MET A 56 4.63 -5.81 -1.45
CA MET A 56 5.91 -5.42 -2.03
C MET A 56 5.78 -4.98 -3.49
N GLY A 57 4.98 -5.72 -4.28
CA GLY A 57 4.82 -5.44 -5.71
C GLY A 57 4.06 -4.15 -5.98
N THR A 58 3.03 -3.85 -5.20
CA THR A 58 2.22 -2.63 -5.38
C THR A 58 2.91 -1.40 -4.82
N SER A 59 3.71 -1.52 -3.76
CA SER A 59 4.46 -0.40 -3.16
C SER A 59 5.81 -0.08 -3.84
N LEU A 60 6.06 -0.62 -5.04
CA LEU A 60 7.23 -0.22 -5.85
C LEU A 60 7.21 1.26 -6.25
N PRO A 61 6.09 1.85 -6.69
CA PRO A 61 6.03 3.28 -6.99
C PRO A 61 6.35 4.16 -5.78
N GLU A 62 5.78 3.86 -4.60
CA GLU A 62 6.10 4.58 -3.36
C GLU A 62 7.59 4.50 -3.05
N THR A 63 8.20 3.33 -3.24
CA THR A 63 9.64 3.14 -3.06
C THR A 63 10.43 4.03 -4.02
N ALA A 64 10.07 4.03 -5.30
CA ALA A 64 10.74 4.82 -6.32
C ALA A 64 10.65 6.33 -6.02
N VAL A 65 9.45 6.83 -5.69
CA VAL A 65 9.23 8.24 -5.34
C VAL A 65 10.02 8.63 -4.10
N SER A 66 9.92 7.85 -3.01
CA SER A 66 10.55 8.21 -1.74
C SER A 66 12.08 8.11 -1.80
N VAL A 67 12.63 7.10 -2.49
CA VAL A 67 14.07 6.98 -2.71
C VAL A 67 14.59 8.10 -3.62
N SER A 68 13.88 8.42 -4.70
CA SER A 68 14.23 9.53 -5.59
C SER A 68 14.22 10.87 -4.85
N ALA A 69 13.19 11.11 -4.03
CA ALA A 69 13.09 12.30 -3.19
C ALA A 69 14.28 12.42 -2.22
N SER A 70 14.67 11.32 -1.59
CA SER A 70 15.84 11.24 -0.71
C SER A 70 17.14 11.55 -1.44
N LEU A 71 17.36 10.99 -2.64
CA LEU A 71 18.55 11.23 -3.46
C LEU A 71 18.66 12.68 -3.95
N THR A 72 17.53 13.36 -4.13
CA THR A 72 17.48 14.76 -4.57
C THR A 72 17.40 15.76 -3.41
N GLY A 73 17.41 15.29 -2.16
CA GLY A 73 17.33 16.14 -0.96
C GLY A 73 15.92 16.66 -0.64
N ASN A 74 14.89 16.19 -1.33
CA ASN A 74 13.48 16.53 -1.06
C ASN A 74 12.87 15.56 -0.03
N ASN A 75 13.47 15.52 1.14
CA ASN A 75 13.22 14.50 2.15
C ASN A 75 11.83 14.58 2.80
N GLU A 76 11.25 15.79 2.89
CA GLU A 76 9.88 15.99 3.40
C GLU A 76 8.83 15.29 2.53
N LEU A 77 9.06 15.25 1.21
CA LEU A 77 8.19 14.54 0.29
C LEU A 77 8.17 13.03 0.56
N ALA A 78 9.33 12.44 0.87
CA ALA A 78 9.41 11.00 1.15
C ALA A 78 8.59 10.61 2.40
N VAL A 79 8.70 11.38 3.48
CA VAL A 79 7.96 11.14 4.72
C VAL A 79 6.46 11.32 4.49
N SER A 80 6.06 12.44 3.89
CA SER A 80 4.66 12.75 3.63
C SER A 80 4.01 11.75 2.68
N ASN A 81 4.73 11.31 1.64
CA ASN A 81 4.26 10.26 0.72
C ASN A 81 3.94 8.96 1.46
N VAL A 82 4.84 8.46 2.29
CA VAL A 82 4.65 7.21 3.03
C VAL A 82 3.50 7.32 4.03
N ILE A 83 3.40 8.39 4.81
CA ILE A 83 2.32 8.55 5.78
C ILE A 83 0.98 8.68 5.07
N GLY A 84 0.91 9.47 4.00
CA GLY A 84 -0.28 9.66 3.18
C GLY A 84 -0.77 8.37 2.53
N SER A 85 0.13 7.60 1.90
CA SER A 85 -0.17 6.29 1.33
C SER A 85 -0.70 5.32 2.38
N ASN A 86 -0.13 5.32 3.59
CA ASN A 86 -0.58 4.45 4.67
C ASN A 86 -1.99 4.79 5.15
N ILE A 87 -2.32 6.08 5.27
CA ILE A 87 -3.67 6.55 5.61
C ILE A 87 -4.65 6.18 4.48
N PHE A 88 -4.25 6.35 3.22
CA PHE A 88 -5.05 5.97 2.05
C PHE A 88 -5.33 4.47 2.04
N ASN A 89 -4.32 3.64 2.26
CA ASN A 89 -4.46 2.18 2.30
C ASN A 89 -5.46 1.73 3.37
N LEU A 90 -5.39 2.28 4.58
CA LEU A 90 -6.33 1.93 5.64
C LEU A 90 -7.75 2.40 5.34
N MET A 91 -7.91 3.65 4.94
CA MET A 91 -9.23 4.27 4.88
C MET A 91 -9.90 4.09 3.52
N VAL A 92 -9.16 4.21 2.43
CA VAL A 92 -9.73 4.12 1.08
C VAL A 92 -9.65 2.70 0.53
N VAL A 93 -8.48 2.06 0.56
CA VAL A 93 -8.33 0.71 -0.02
C VAL A 93 -9.20 -0.30 0.72
N ILE A 94 -9.05 -0.41 2.06
CA ILE A 94 -9.89 -1.32 2.86
C ILE A 94 -11.35 -0.87 2.82
N GLY A 95 -11.61 0.43 2.94
CA GLY A 95 -12.96 1.00 2.94
C GLY A 95 -13.75 0.69 1.66
N VAL A 96 -13.13 0.92 0.49
CA VAL A 96 -13.74 0.61 -0.82
C VAL A 96 -13.96 -0.90 -0.97
N CYS A 97 -12.99 -1.73 -0.62
CA CYS A 97 -13.16 -3.18 -0.64
C CYS A 97 -14.33 -3.63 0.26
N ALA A 98 -14.46 -3.06 1.47
CA ALA A 98 -15.55 -3.37 2.40
C ALA A 98 -16.93 -2.91 1.90
N VAL A 99 -16.99 -1.81 1.12
CA VAL A 99 -18.23 -1.36 0.44
C VAL A 99 -18.63 -2.33 -0.67
N LEU A 100 -17.65 -2.81 -1.45
CA LEU A 100 -17.90 -3.75 -2.56
C LEU A 100 -18.31 -5.12 -2.05
N THR A 101 -17.56 -5.64 -1.06
CA THR A 101 -17.83 -6.94 -0.45
C THR A 101 -17.47 -6.90 1.03
N THR A 102 -18.26 -7.56 1.88
CA THR A 102 -17.94 -7.65 3.32
C THR A 102 -16.62 -8.42 3.49
N ILE A 103 -15.66 -7.80 4.20
CA ILE A 103 -14.37 -8.42 4.49
C ILE A 103 -14.51 -9.19 5.79
N GLU A 104 -14.44 -10.51 5.74
CA GLU A 104 -14.27 -11.35 6.94
C GLU A 104 -12.82 -11.26 7.40
N VAL A 105 -12.61 -11.02 8.70
CA VAL A 105 -11.26 -10.78 9.22
C VAL A 105 -10.86 -11.94 10.15
N ALA A 106 -9.81 -12.64 9.76
CA ALA A 106 -9.27 -13.74 10.54
C ALA A 106 -8.79 -13.28 11.94
N LYS A 107 -8.88 -14.16 12.92
CA LYS A 107 -8.42 -13.85 14.30
C LYS A 107 -6.94 -13.49 14.35
N GLU A 108 -6.15 -14.13 13.52
CA GLU A 108 -4.72 -13.89 13.38
C GLU A 108 -4.44 -12.47 12.91
N THR A 109 -5.20 -11.98 11.93
CA THR A 109 -5.09 -10.61 11.41
C THR A 109 -5.43 -9.59 12.48
N ILE A 110 -6.51 -9.82 13.25
CA ILE A 110 -6.90 -8.92 14.35
C ILE A 110 -5.86 -8.90 15.47
N LYS A 111 -5.22 -10.05 15.77
CA LYS A 111 -4.31 -10.19 16.92
C LYS A 111 -2.83 -9.97 16.57
N ARG A 112 -2.47 -10.04 15.30
CA ARG A 112 -1.09 -9.99 14.82
C ARG A 112 -0.86 -8.88 13.81
N ASP A 113 -1.59 -8.90 12.67
CA ASP A 113 -1.20 -8.09 11.52
C ASP A 113 -1.56 -6.61 11.71
N ILE A 114 -2.79 -6.31 12.17
CA ILE A 114 -3.21 -4.93 12.48
C ILE A 114 -2.39 -4.34 13.65
N PRO A 115 -2.21 -5.05 14.79
CA PRO A 115 -1.33 -4.57 15.86
C PRO A 115 0.12 -4.35 15.42
N LEU A 116 0.65 -5.19 14.53
CA LEU A 116 2.00 -5.03 13.99
C LEU A 116 2.11 -3.74 13.15
N SER A 117 1.13 -3.45 12.30
CA SER A 117 1.06 -2.18 11.56
C SER A 117 1.00 -0.98 12.51
N LEU A 118 0.21 -1.08 13.59
CA LEU A 118 0.15 -0.04 14.63
C LEU A 118 1.51 0.15 15.34
N ILE A 119 2.20 -0.94 15.66
CA ILE A 119 3.55 -0.89 16.27
C ILE A 119 4.53 -0.22 15.31
N CYS A 120 4.46 -0.50 14.00
CA CYS A 120 5.31 0.16 13.01
C CYS A 120 5.06 1.68 12.95
N ALA A 121 3.80 2.11 12.98
CA ALA A 121 3.46 3.53 13.03
C ALA A 121 3.95 4.20 14.34
N GLY A 122 3.80 3.51 15.47
CA GLY A 122 4.35 3.95 16.76
C GLY A 122 5.88 4.01 16.78
N LEU A 123 6.55 3.03 16.18
CA LEU A 123 8.00 3.02 16.02
C LEU A 123 8.47 4.21 15.19
N LEU A 124 7.82 4.48 14.04
CA LEU A 124 8.12 5.64 13.21
C LEU A 124 7.97 6.95 14.00
N MET A 125 6.91 7.08 14.80
CA MET A 125 6.70 8.26 15.65
C MET A 125 7.82 8.41 16.70
N VAL A 126 8.18 7.33 17.39
CA VAL A 126 9.26 7.36 18.40
C VAL A 126 10.60 7.73 17.78
N LEU A 127 10.97 7.10 16.67
CA LEU A 127 12.23 7.39 15.98
C LEU A 127 12.25 8.83 15.43
N GLY A 128 11.15 9.28 14.80
CA GLY A 128 11.04 10.62 14.23
C GLY A 128 11.10 11.75 15.27
N ILE A 129 10.59 11.51 16.49
CA ILE A 129 10.65 12.48 17.59
C ILE A 129 11.99 12.43 18.32
N SER A 130 12.54 11.22 18.53
CA SER A 130 13.77 11.04 19.32
C SER A 130 15.03 11.46 18.59
N GLY A 131 15.05 11.38 17.24
CA GLY A 131 16.21 11.69 16.41
C GLY A 131 17.45 10.93 16.89
N LEU A 132 17.37 9.58 16.99
CA LEU A 132 18.48 8.76 17.48
C LEU A 132 19.74 8.99 16.63
N GLY A 133 20.71 9.67 17.18
CA GLY A 133 22.00 9.94 16.52
C GLY A 133 22.14 11.36 15.96
N ASP A 134 21.13 12.19 15.98
CA ASP A 134 21.25 13.58 15.58
C ASP A 134 20.70 14.55 16.66
N LYS A 135 21.50 15.56 17.00
CA LYS A 135 21.14 16.55 18.03
C LYS A 135 20.29 17.70 17.51
N SER A 136 19.89 17.65 16.25
CA SER A 136 19.29 18.80 15.54
C SER A 136 17.76 18.89 15.61
N GLY A 137 17.06 17.96 16.31
CA GLY A 137 15.61 18.00 16.47
C GLY A 137 14.89 16.76 15.92
N MET A 138 13.61 16.88 15.60
CA MET A 138 12.79 15.80 15.04
C MET A 138 13.31 15.41 13.65
N MET A 139 13.96 14.25 13.57
CA MET A 139 14.60 13.77 12.35
C MET A 139 14.66 12.24 12.32
N LEU A 140 14.50 11.66 11.15
CA LEU A 140 14.89 10.29 10.87
C LEU A 140 16.30 10.29 10.29
N GLY A 141 17.26 9.87 11.09
CA GLY A 141 18.68 9.80 10.70
C GLY A 141 19.05 8.49 10.02
N HIS A 142 20.32 8.38 9.61
CA HIS A 142 20.86 7.15 9.00
C HIS A 142 20.71 5.92 9.91
N LEU A 143 20.91 6.10 11.22
CA LEU A 143 20.78 5.02 12.20
C LEU A 143 19.34 4.54 12.31
N ASP A 144 18.37 5.46 12.30
CA ASP A 144 16.93 5.15 12.32
C ASP A 144 16.54 4.34 11.08
N GLY A 145 17.10 4.71 9.91
CA GLY A 145 16.93 3.97 8.66
C GLY A 145 17.44 2.53 8.76
N VAL A 146 18.64 2.34 9.31
CA VAL A 146 19.20 0.99 9.52
C VAL A 146 18.35 0.18 10.50
N ILE A 147 17.84 0.80 11.57
CA ILE A 147 16.94 0.17 12.52
C ILE A 147 15.65 -0.29 11.83
N LEU A 148 15.00 0.57 11.03
CA LEU A 148 13.79 0.25 10.28
C LEU A 148 14.03 -0.92 9.31
N ILE A 149 15.15 -0.90 8.55
CA ILE A 149 15.52 -2.01 7.65
C ILE A 149 15.75 -3.30 8.44
N GLY A 150 16.35 -3.23 9.62
CA GLY A 150 16.54 -4.37 10.51
C GLY A 150 15.20 -4.98 10.94
N PHE A 151 14.25 -4.15 11.35
CA PHE A 151 12.89 -4.60 11.65
C PHE A 151 12.18 -5.18 10.42
N PHE A 152 12.38 -4.60 9.24
CA PHE A 152 11.86 -5.15 7.99
C PHE A 152 12.40 -6.54 7.70
N ALA A 153 13.72 -6.75 7.83
CA ALA A 153 14.33 -8.06 7.65
C ALA A 153 13.75 -9.07 8.65
N GLY A 154 13.59 -8.68 9.91
CA GLY A 154 12.92 -9.49 10.94
C GLY A 154 11.47 -9.83 10.58
N TYR A 155 10.73 -8.86 10.06
CA TYR A 155 9.35 -9.06 9.58
C TYR A 155 9.28 -10.08 8.44
N ILE A 156 10.14 -9.97 7.44
CA ILE A 156 10.18 -10.93 6.32
C ILE A 156 10.54 -12.34 6.83
N VAL A 157 11.57 -12.48 7.68
CA VAL A 157 11.91 -13.78 8.28
C VAL A 157 10.73 -14.36 9.05
N TYR A 158 10.02 -13.56 9.81
CA TYR A 158 8.84 -13.97 10.57
C TYR A 158 7.71 -14.44 9.63
N MET A 159 7.42 -13.69 8.56
CA MET A 159 6.40 -14.10 7.57
C MET A 159 6.77 -15.39 6.85
N VAL A 160 8.03 -15.56 6.48
CA VAL A 160 8.54 -16.81 5.87
C VAL A 160 8.40 -17.98 6.85
N GLN A 161 8.69 -17.82 8.14
CA GLN A 161 8.51 -18.86 9.15
C GLN A 161 7.03 -19.29 9.28
N ILE A 162 6.10 -18.31 9.27
CA ILE A 162 4.66 -18.61 9.30
C ILE A 162 4.25 -19.38 8.04
N ALA A 163 4.71 -18.94 6.86
CA ALA A 163 4.43 -19.63 5.61
C ALA A 163 4.94 -21.07 5.59
N LEU A 164 6.19 -21.29 6.04
CA LEU A 164 6.78 -22.62 6.14
C LEU A 164 6.06 -23.52 7.15
N LYS A 165 5.60 -22.95 8.26
CA LYS A 165 4.83 -23.66 9.27
C LYS A 165 3.46 -24.07 8.70
N ALA A 166 2.75 -23.17 8.04
CA ALA A 166 1.48 -23.47 7.39
C ALA A 166 1.62 -24.59 6.35
N ASN A 167 2.67 -24.55 5.53
CA ASN A 167 2.99 -25.59 4.56
C ASN A 167 3.24 -26.97 5.22
N ARG A 168 4.01 -27.02 6.32
CA ARG A 168 4.34 -28.27 7.03
C ARG A 168 3.14 -28.90 7.73
N GLU A 169 2.25 -28.09 8.29
CA GLU A 169 1.09 -28.58 9.03
C GLU A 169 0.01 -29.17 8.11
N GLY A 170 0.17 -29.06 6.78
CA GLY A 170 -0.77 -29.61 5.79
C GLY A 170 -2.21 -29.15 5.99
N LYS A 171 -2.40 -28.08 6.79
CA LYS A 171 -3.73 -27.52 7.00
C LYS A 171 -4.24 -27.15 5.62
N LYS A 172 -5.28 -27.90 5.17
CA LYS A 172 -6.18 -27.36 4.16
C LYS A 172 -6.53 -25.99 4.67
N VAL A 173 -6.00 -24.96 4.00
CA VAL A 173 -6.43 -23.60 4.25
C VAL A 173 -7.89 -23.61 3.82
N GLU A 174 -8.78 -23.82 4.79
CA GLU A 174 -10.20 -23.53 4.61
C GLU A 174 -10.23 -22.04 4.37
N ILE A 175 -10.38 -21.66 3.11
CA ILE A 175 -10.71 -20.30 2.71
C ILE A 175 -12.13 -20.11 3.24
N GLU A 176 -12.24 -19.59 4.46
CA GLU A 176 -13.52 -19.15 5.01
C GLU A 176 -14.03 -18.05 4.06
N GLY A 177 -14.93 -18.39 3.15
CA GLY A 177 -15.59 -17.47 2.23
C GLY A 177 -15.37 -17.66 0.75
N GLY A 178 -14.40 -18.45 0.29
CA GLY A 178 -14.16 -18.72 -1.13
C GLY A 178 -14.42 -20.18 -1.49
N SER A 179 -15.23 -20.45 -2.50
CA SER A 179 -15.36 -21.79 -3.07
C SER A 179 -14.03 -22.20 -3.70
N ASP A 180 -13.43 -23.29 -3.22
CA ASP A 180 -12.15 -23.85 -3.71
C ASP A 180 -12.13 -24.19 -5.21
N GLU A 181 -13.28 -24.13 -5.89
CA GLU A 181 -13.49 -24.60 -7.26
C GLU A 181 -13.06 -23.60 -8.34
N ASP A 182 -12.97 -22.29 -8.06
CA ASP A 182 -12.81 -21.28 -9.11
C ASP A 182 -11.37 -20.81 -9.40
N ILE A 183 -10.37 -21.14 -8.57
CA ILE A 183 -9.00 -20.66 -8.81
C ILE A 183 -8.23 -21.69 -9.64
N LYS A 184 -7.96 -21.36 -10.91
CA LYS A 184 -7.11 -22.15 -11.80
C LYS A 184 -5.68 -22.21 -11.25
N LEU A 185 -5.21 -23.43 -10.92
CA LEU A 185 -3.82 -23.65 -10.56
C LEU A 185 -2.91 -23.48 -11.79
N LEU A 186 -2.19 -22.37 -11.82
CA LEU A 186 -1.17 -22.12 -12.85
C LEU A 186 0.08 -22.95 -12.59
N SER A 187 0.86 -23.27 -13.63
CA SER A 187 2.21 -23.82 -13.46
C SER A 187 3.12 -22.82 -12.75
N VAL A 188 4.14 -23.28 -12.03
CA VAL A 188 5.06 -22.38 -11.31
C VAL A 188 5.68 -21.31 -12.20
N PRO A 189 6.22 -21.60 -13.40
CA PRO A 189 6.74 -20.58 -14.29
C PRO A 189 5.68 -19.57 -14.70
N LYS A 190 4.44 -20.01 -14.97
CA LYS A 190 3.33 -19.13 -15.34
C LYS A 190 2.92 -18.26 -14.17
N SER A 191 2.87 -18.77 -12.94
CA SER A 191 2.61 -17.95 -11.76
C SER A 191 3.66 -16.85 -11.58
N ILE A 192 4.95 -17.18 -11.76
CA ILE A 192 6.04 -16.19 -11.70
C ILE A 192 5.88 -15.12 -12.78
N VAL A 193 5.61 -15.50 -14.02
CA VAL A 193 5.39 -14.56 -15.13
C VAL A 193 4.19 -13.66 -14.84
N PHE A 194 3.12 -14.19 -14.27
CA PHE A 194 1.91 -13.43 -13.93
C PHE A 194 2.18 -12.45 -12.77
N ILE A 195 2.94 -12.87 -11.74
CA ILE A 195 3.33 -12.01 -10.63
C ILE A 195 4.23 -10.87 -11.14
N VAL A 196 5.34 -11.20 -11.81
CA VAL A 196 6.31 -10.19 -12.24
C VAL A 196 5.72 -9.29 -13.34
N GLY A 197 5.11 -9.88 -14.36
CA GLY A 197 4.50 -9.13 -15.46
C GLY A 197 3.32 -8.29 -14.99
N GLY A 198 2.51 -8.82 -14.06
CA GLY A 198 1.42 -8.09 -13.45
C GLY A 198 1.91 -6.90 -12.63
N ALA A 199 2.93 -7.09 -11.77
CA ALA A 199 3.52 -6.01 -10.99
C ALA A 199 4.10 -4.89 -11.88
N VAL A 200 4.83 -5.24 -12.94
CA VAL A 200 5.35 -4.27 -13.91
C VAL A 200 4.22 -3.53 -14.61
N ALA A 201 3.17 -4.24 -15.05
CA ALA A 201 2.02 -3.62 -15.71
C ALA A 201 1.27 -2.67 -14.78
N ILE A 202 1.13 -3.03 -13.50
CA ILE A 202 0.51 -2.18 -12.46
C ILE A 202 1.35 -0.91 -12.26
N ALA A 203 2.66 -1.04 -12.07
CA ALA A 203 3.55 0.10 -11.85
C ALA A 203 3.53 1.07 -13.05
N VAL A 204 3.75 0.55 -14.26
CA VAL A 204 3.73 1.36 -15.49
C VAL A 204 2.35 1.97 -15.73
N GLY A 205 1.29 1.19 -15.52
CA GLY A 205 -0.10 1.66 -15.66
C GLY A 205 -0.45 2.75 -14.67
N GLY A 206 0.05 2.64 -13.43
CA GLY A 206 -0.09 3.67 -12.40
C GLY A 206 0.58 4.97 -12.82
N ASP A 207 1.86 4.93 -13.16
CA ASP A 207 2.62 6.11 -13.60
C ASP A 207 1.96 6.81 -14.80
N VAL A 208 1.58 6.04 -15.85
CA VAL A 208 0.91 6.60 -17.03
C VAL A 208 -0.43 7.25 -16.69
N THR A 209 -1.19 6.62 -15.79
CA THR A 209 -2.50 7.15 -15.34
C THR A 209 -2.32 8.46 -14.58
N VAL A 210 -1.38 8.50 -13.62
CA VAL A 210 -1.09 9.69 -12.81
C VAL A 210 -0.62 10.84 -13.67
N ASP A 211 0.35 10.61 -14.56
CA ASP A 211 0.88 11.63 -15.48
C ASP A 211 -0.24 12.20 -16.37
N ALA A 212 -1.09 11.33 -16.92
CA ALA A 212 -2.19 11.75 -17.80
C ALA A 212 -3.26 12.56 -17.03
N VAL A 213 -3.65 12.13 -15.81
CA VAL A 213 -4.61 12.85 -14.98
C VAL A 213 -4.04 14.19 -14.52
N ALA A 214 -2.77 14.23 -14.12
CA ALA A 214 -2.07 15.46 -13.73
C ALA A 214 -2.02 16.47 -14.88
N ARG A 215 -1.72 16.01 -16.10
CA ARG A 215 -1.74 16.85 -17.31
C ARG A 215 -3.13 17.39 -17.59
N ILE A 216 -4.17 16.56 -17.56
CA ILE A 216 -5.58 16.99 -17.77
C ILE A 216 -5.99 18.02 -16.72
N ALA A 217 -5.66 17.80 -15.46
CA ALA A 217 -5.96 18.71 -14.36
C ALA A 217 -5.25 20.08 -14.55
N GLY A 218 -3.98 20.06 -15.01
CA GLY A 218 -3.24 21.27 -15.37
C GLY A 218 -3.90 22.05 -16.50
N ASP A 219 -4.34 21.36 -17.56
CA ASP A 219 -5.06 21.97 -18.68
C ASP A 219 -6.43 22.56 -18.25
N LEU A 220 -7.04 22.03 -17.20
CA LEU A 220 -8.26 22.57 -16.57
C LEU A 220 -7.99 23.72 -15.58
N GLY A 221 -6.74 24.13 -15.41
CA GLY A 221 -6.34 25.28 -14.59
C GLY A 221 -6.04 24.95 -13.13
N MET A 222 -5.88 23.70 -12.74
CA MET A 222 -5.40 23.35 -11.40
C MET A 222 -3.94 23.76 -11.22
N SER A 223 -3.60 24.31 -10.05
CA SER A 223 -2.22 24.67 -9.73
C SER A 223 -1.34 23.41 -9.58
N GLN A 224 -0.04 23.53 -9.91
CA GLN A 224 0.92 22.41 -9.77
C GLN A 224 1.00 21.92 -8.33
N THR A 225 0.89 22.82 -7.36
CA THR A 225 0.84 22.46 -5.94
C THR A 225 -0.36 21.57 -5.62
N LEU A 226 -1.56 21.95 -6.09
CA LEU A 226 -2.77 21.17 -5.86
C LEU A 226 -2.72 19.80 -6.56
N ILE A 227 -2.18 19.74 -7.79
CA ILE A 227 -1.94 18.48 -8.51
C ILE A 227 -1.01 17.57 -7.70
N GLY A 228 0.11 18.09 -7.21
CA GLY A 228 1.06 17.32 -6.41
C GLY A 228 0.46 16.82 -5.10
N LEU A 229 -0.25 17.67 -4.37
CA LEU A 229 -0.86 17.32 -3.08
C LEU A 229 -2.01 16.31 -3.19
N THR A 230 -2.69 16.26 -4.33
CA THR A 230 -3.87 15.40 -4.52
C THR A 230 -3.60 14.26 -5.50
N ILE A 231 -3.42 14.57 -6.79
CA ILE A 231 -3.37 13.57 -7.86
C ILE A 231 -2.12 12.69 -7.74
N VAL A 232 -0.95 13.30 -7.56
CA VAL A 232 0.31 12.55 -7.46
C VAL A 232 0.36 11.75 -6.16
N SER A 233 -0.05 12.36 -5.03
CA SER A 233 -0.05 11.70 -3.72
C SER A 233 -1.00 10.49 -3.65
N ILE A 234 -2.20 10.60 -4.24
CA ILE A 234 -3.15 9.48 -4.33
C ILE A 234 -2.67 8.47 -5.39
N GLY A 235 -2.01 8.96 -6.42
CA GLY A 235 -1.63 8.20 -7.60
C GLY A 235 -0.65 7.07 -7.32
N THR A 236 0.31 7.28 -6.42
CA THR A 236 1.25 6.22 -6.02
C THR A 236 0.54 5.04 -5.37
N SER A 237 -0.59 5.27 -4.69
CA SER A 237 -1.39 4.21 -4.04
C SER A 237 -2.53 3.67 -4.92
N LEU A 238 -2.64 4.07 -6.20
CA LEU A 238 -3.57 3.46 -7.15
C LEU A 238 -3.30 1.96 -7.39
N PRO A 239 -2.04 1.50 -7.47
CA PRO A 239 -1.72 0.09 -7.54
C PRO A 239 -2.35 -0.74 -6.42
N GLU A 240 -2.24 -0.28 -5.18
CA GLU A 240 -2.84 -0.92 -3.99
C GLU A 240 -4.36 -0.98 -4.12
N LEU A 241 -4.97 0.15 -4.48
CA LEU A 241 -6.43 0.24 -4.60
C LEU A 241 -6.96 -0.72 -5.68
N VAL A 242 -6.41 -0.65 -6.89
CA VAL A 242 -6.88 -1.46 -8.02
C VAL A 242 -6.63 -2.94 -7.76
N THR A 243 -5.44 -3.31 -7.26
CA THR A 243 -5.10 -4.70 -6.94
C THR A 243 -6.01 -5.26 -5.85
N SER A 244 -6.29 -4.49 -4.79
CA SER A 244 -7.17 -4.93 -3.71
C SER A 244 -8.63 -5.04 -4.16
N ILE A 245 -9.13 -4.13 -5.02
CA ILE A 245 -10.46 -4.25 -5.63
C ILE A 245 -10.54 -5.52 -6.49
N VAL A 246 -9.53 -5.81 -7.31
CA VAL A 246 -9.49 -7.01 -8.15
C VAL A 246 -9.46 -8.27 -7.27
N ALA A 247 -8.64 -8.30 -6.22
CA ALA A 247 -8.58 -9.41 -5.27
C ALA A 247 -9.95 -9.62 -4.59
N ALA A 248 -10.56 -8.56 -4.07
CA ALA A 248 -11.89 -8.63 -3.45
C ALA A 248 -12.97 -9.16 -4.42
N ARG A 249 -12.93 -8.74 -5.68
CA ARG A 249 -13.84 -9.23 -6.74
C ARG A 249 -13.62 -10.69 -7.11
N LYS A 250 -12.42 -11.21 -6.91
CA LYS A 250 -12.07 -12.64 -7.10
C LYS A 250 -12.27 -13.47 -5.84
N ASN A 251 -13.01 -12.96 -4.85
CA ASN A 251 -13.20 -13.56 -3.53
C ASN A 251 -11.91 -13.80 -2.73
N GLU A 252 -10.81 -13.12 -3.08
CA GLU A 252 -9.54 -13.11 -2.36
C GLU A 252 -9.47 -11.93 -1.38
N VAL A 253 -10.51 -11.79 -0.55
CA VAL A 253 -10.63 -10.65 0.39
C VAL A 253 -9.50 -10.60 1.42
N ASP A 254 -8.99 -11.76 1.84
CA ASP A 254 -7.83 -11.85 2.72
C ASP A 254 -6.57 -11.28 2.07
N MET A 255 -6.38 -11.56 0.76
CA MET A 255 -5.27 -10.98 0.00
C MET A 255 -5.40 -9.46 -0.11
N ALA A 256 -6.62 -8.94 -0.35
CA ALA A 256 -6.87 -7.51 -0.41
C ALA A 256 -6.55 -6.81 0.92
N LEU A 257 -6.99 -7.39 2.04
CA LEU A 257 -6.70 -6.89 3.39
C LEU A 257 -5.20 -6.98 3.70
N GLY A 258 -4.57 -8.11 3.34
CA GLY A 258 -3.14 -8.32 3.48
C GLY A 258 -2.32 -7.32 2.67
N ASN A 259 -2.73 -7.01 1.44
CA ASN A 259 -2.10 -5.98 0.62
C ASN A 259 -2.10 -4.63 1.33
N ALA A 260 -3.24 -4.12 1.76
CA ALA A 260 -3.32 -2.81 2.41
C ALA A 260 -2.52 -2.72 3.72
N ILE A 261 -2.60 -3.74 4.60
CA ILE A 261 -1.86 -3.76 5.87
C ILE A 261 -0.36 -3.99 5.61
N GLY A 262 -0.03 -4.89 4.68
CA GLY A 262 1.35 -5.20 4.31
C GLY A 262 2.07 -4.01 3.69
N SER A 263 1.42 -3.28 2.77
CA SER A 263 1.95 -2.05 2.20
C SER A 263 2.25 -1.00 3.27
N ASN A 264 1.42 -0.88 4.30
CA ASN A 264 1.69 0.03 5.41
C ASN A 264 2.96 -0.35 6.19
N ILE A 265 3.14 -1.63 6.49
CA ILE A 265 4.34 -2.13 7.17
C ILE A 265 5.57 -1.95 6.26
N PHE A 266 5.43 -2.28 4.98
CA PHE A 266 6.49 -2.16 3.98
C PHE A 266 6.92 -0.70 3.79
N ASN A 267 5.98 0.21 3.65
CA ASN A 267 6.23 1.63 3.47
C ASN A 267 6.99 2.23 4.67
N ILE A 268 6.60 1.88 5.89
CA ILE A 268 7.30 2.37 7.08
C ILE A 268 8.68 1.72 7.22
N LEU A 269 8.76 0.41 7.19
CA LEU A 269 10.00 -0.29 7.56
C LEU A 269 11.03 -0.30 6.43
N MET A 270 10.59 -0.52 5.18
CA MET A 270 11.52 -0.61 4.06
C MET A 270 11.67 0.73 3.33
N VAL A 271 10.58 1.35 2.92
CA VAL A 271 10.67 2.57 2.08
C VAL A 271 11.32 3.70 2.87
N LEU A 272 10.79 4.07 4.05
CA LEU A 272 11.43 5.07 4.89
C LEU A 272 12.77 4.60 5.46
N GLY A 273 12.92 3.30 5.72
CA GLY A 273 14.19 2.72 6.14
C GLY A 273 15.30 2.98 5.13
N ILE A 274 15.06 2.66 3.85
CA ILE A 274 16.03 2.92 2.78
C ILE A 274 16.23 4.42 2.58
N ALA A 275 15.15 5.18 2.48
CA ALA A 275 15.21 6.62 2.23
C ALA A 275 16.00 7.36 3.32
N SER A 276 15.76 7.08 4.61
CA SER A 276 16.51 7.70 5.73
C SER A 276 17.94 7.18 5.87
N ALA A 277 18.19 5.92 5.50
CA ALA A 277 19.55 5.40 5.43
C ALA A 277 20.40 6.09 4.34
N ILE A 278 19.78 6.56 3.25
CA ILE A 278 20.44 7.33 2.19
C ILE A 278 20.65 8.79 2.62
N SER A 279 19.59 9.44 3.10
CA SER A 279 19.60 10.87 3.46
C SER A 279 18.73 11.11 4.70
N PRO A 280 19.26 11.74 5.77
CA PRO A 280 18.47 12.09 6.95
C PRO A 280 17.29 12.99 6.59
N MET A 281 16.12 12.71 7.16
CA MET A 281 14.86 13.36 6.83
C MET A 281 14.32 14.13 8.04
N ALA A 282 14.10 15.42 7.87
CA ALA A 282 13.41 16.22 8.87
C ALA A 282 11.95 15.74 9.02
N ILE A 283 11.48 15.65 10.26
CA ILE A 283 10.08 15.41 10.60
C ILE A 283 9.47 16.74 11.02
N ILE A 284 8.57 17.25 10.21
CA ILE A 284 7.86 18.50 10.50
C ILE A 284 6.63 18.24 11.39
N THR A 285 6.09 19.30 11.98
CA THR A 285 4.92 19.21 12.87
C THR A 285 3.72 18.57 12.16
N GLU A 286 3.53 18.87 10.89
CA GLU A 286 2.49 18.31 10.03
C GLU A 286 2.60 16.79 9.94
N ASN A 287 3.82 16.26 9.80
CA ASN A 287 4.06 14.80 9.75
C ASN A 287 3.68 14.14 11.08
N ILE A 288 3.92 14.80 12.22
CA ILE A 288 3.51 14.29 13.54
C ILE A 288 1.99 14.24 13.64
N ILE A 289 1.29 15.26 13.19
CA ILE A 289 -0.18 15.28 13.16
C ILE A 289 -0.69 14.14 12.28
N ASP A 290 -0.14 13.98 11.08
CA ASP A 290 -0.52 12.93 10.14
C ASP A 290 -0.22 11.52 10.70
N LEU A 291 0.88 11.34 11.43
CA LEU A 291 1.18 10.10 12.16
C LEU A 291 0.18 9.83 13.28
N CYS A 292 -0.26 10.86 14.02
CA CYS A 292 -1.33 10.70 15.00
C CYS A 292 -2.64 10.25 14.31
N VAL A 293 -2.99 10.85 13.17
CA VAL A 293 -4.15 10.42 12.38
C VAL A 293 -4.00 8.98 11.90
N LEU A 294 -2.83 8.59 11.39
CA LEU A 294 -2.54 7.21 10.98
C LEU A 294 -2.74 6.22 12.13
N ILE A 295 -2.23 6.53 13.32
CA ILE A 295 -2.39 5.70 14.52
C ILE A 295 -3.89 5.58 14.89
N VAL A 296 -4.61 6.70 14.94
CA VAL A 296 -6.06 6.71 15.25
C VAL A 296 -6.83 5.89 14.22
N PHE A 297 -6.55 6.04 12.94
CA PHE A 297 -7.22 5.29 11.89
C PHE A 297 -6.87 3.79 11.93
N THR A 298 -5.62 3.43 12.26
CA THR A 298 -5.25 2.02 12.47
C THR A 298 -6.04 1.41 13.63
N VAL A 299 -6.21 2.16 14.73
CA VAL A 299 -7.04 1.74 15.87
C VAL A 299 -8.52 1.62 15.47
N CYS A 300 -9.05 2.54 14.67
CA CYS A 300 -10.42 2.45 14.15
C CYS A 300 -10.63 1.17 13.33
N VAL A 301 -9.72 0.86 12.40
CA VAL A 301 -9.76 -0.39 11.62
C VAL A 301 -9.69 -1.61 12.55
N TRP A 302 -8.83 -1.57 13.56
CA TRP A 302 -8.71 -2.65 14.54
C TRP A 302 -10.01 -2.87 15.33
N ILE A 303 -10.68 -1.79 15.76
CA ILE A 303 -11.98 -1.85 16.44
C ILE A 303 -13.05 -2.42 15.51
N PHE A 304 -13.16 -1.92 14.27
CA PHE A 304 -14.13 -2.41 13.30
C PHE A 304 -13.93 -3.90 13.01
N ALA A 305 -12.68 -4.33 12.75
CA ALA A 305 -12.35 -5.72 12.55
C ALA A 305 -12.65 -6.58 13.79
N GLY A 306 -12.36 -6.06 14.99
CA GLY A 306 -12.50 -6.80 16.26
C GLY A 306 -13.93 -7.02 16.72
N THR A 307 -14.87 -6.09 16.45
CA THR A 307 -16.24 -6.13 16.99
C THR A 307 -17.04 -7.31 16.45
N LYS A 308 -17.00 -7.57 15.15
CA LYS A 308 -17.80 -8.62 14.50
C LYS A 308 -16.95 -9.62 13.70
N LYS A 309 -15.62 -9.52 13.79
CA LYS A 309 -14.64 -10.22 12.92
C LYS A 309 -14.90 -10.00 11.43
N LYS A 310 -15.48 -8.87 11.10
CA LYS A 310 -15.76 -8.44 9.73
C LYS A 310 -15.81 -6.94 9.64
N ILE A 311 -15.43 -6.40 8.49
CA ILE A 311 -15.63 -5.01 8.11
C ILE A 311 -16.71 -5.00 7.03
N GLY A 312 -17.87 -4.44 7.35
CA GLY A 312 -19.01 -4.39 6.47
C GLY A 312 -19.08 -3.10 5.66
N ARG A 313 -20.16 -2.98 4.88
CA ARG A 313 -20.36 -1.81 4.01
C ARG A 313 -20.46 -0.49 4.78
N VAL A 314 -21.11 -0.51 5.96
CA VAL A 314 -21.28 0.71 6.77
C VAL A 314 -19.94 1.19 7.29
N GLU A 315 -19.13 0.27 7.85
CA GLU A 315 -17.78 0.57 8.32
C GLU A 315 -16.92 1.05 7.14
N GLY A 316 -17.04 0.44 5.95
CA GLY A 316 -16.35 0.86 4.73
C GLY A 316 -16.70 2.30 4.31
N PHE A 317 -17.98 2.66 4.31
CA PHE A 317 -18.43 4.04 4.04
C PHE A 317 -17.88 5.02 5.08
N CYS A 318 -17.90 4.66 6.37
CA CYS A 318 -17.32 5.50 7.42
C CYS A 318 -15.83 5.74 7.19
N MET A 319 -15.08 4.69 6.81
CA MET A 319 -13.64 4.80 6.54
C MET A 319 -13.36 5.75 5.37
N VAL A 320 -14.08 5.61 4.26
CA VAL A 320 -13.94 6.53 3.11
C VAL A 320 -14.33 7.97 3.48
N ALA A 321 -15.37 8.15 4.30
CA ALA A 321 -15.77 9.46 4.79
C ALA A 321 -14.71 10.09 5.71
N PHE A 322 -14.06 9.31 6.57
CA PHE A 322 -12.94 9.77 7.40
C PHE A 322 -11.75 10.21 6.56
N TYR A 323 -11.45 9.47 5.49
CA TYR A 323 -10.41 9.89 4.54
C TYR A 323 -10.78 11.20 3.84
N ALA A 324 -12.03 11.37 3.39
CA ALA A 324 -12.48 12.60 2.76
C ALA A 324 -12.34 13.81 3.70
N ALA A 325 -12.71 13.64 4.98
CA ALA A 325 -12.52 14.68 5.99
C ALA A 325 -11.03 15.01 6.21
N TYR A 326 -10.17 13.99 6.25
CA TYR A 326 -8.72 14.16 6.35
C TYR A 326 -8.14 14.85 5.12
N ALA A 327 -8.57 14.49 3.91
CA ALA A 327 -8.14 15.12 2.66
C ALA A 327 -8.52 16.61 2.61
N ILE A 328 -9.75 16.95 3.05
CA ILE A 328 -10.17 18.35 3.19
C ILE A 328 -9.27 19.10 4.19
N TYR A 329 -8.97 18.47 5.33
CA TYR A 329 -8.07 19.05 6.33
C TYR A 329 -6.68 19.36 5.73
N ILE A 330 -6.09 18.43 4.94
CA ILE A 330 -4.78 18.64 4.29
C ILE A 330 -4.83 19.81 3.31
N ILE A 331 -5.92 19.94 2.54
CA ILE A 331 -6.03 20.99 1.52
C ILE A 331 -6.17 22.38 2.17
N ILE A 332 -6.76 22.46 3.38
CA ILE A 332 -7.05 23.74 4.06
C ILE A 332 -5.86 24.21 4.93
N ARG A 333 -5.06 23.27 5.47
CA ARG A 333 -3.89 23.61 6.30
C ARG A 333 -2.74 24.16 5.44
#